data_51ed440104c9276d0bd31059f56ed17b
#
_entry.id   51ed440104c9276d0bd31059f56ed17b
#
_cell.length_a   1.000
_cell.length_b   1.000
_cell.length_c   1.000
_cell.angle_alpha   90.00
_cell.angle_beta   90.00
_cell.angle_gamma   90.00
#
_symmetry.space_group_name_H-M   'P 1'
#
loop_
_entity.id
_entity.type
_entity.pdbx_description
1 polymer ?
#
loop_
_entity_poly.entity_id
_entity_poly.type
_entity_poly.pdbx_seq_one_letter_code
_entity_poly.pdbx_strand_id
1 'polypeptide(L)'
;MRTDAAAALRAAQGMLLTTYARTQASGGQLDRDELIRLLGECAELFKALGDYAGQHGGQAADTAGQHAVAAAFKRWAPGTGTDGADAPSDGAARALMAFGAQAGSVNVTPKTHVTYAGENIDQVAQQHLQLMSGQRLNATAGQGMQLFARGAGVQAVAGEGPMLLQAQAGTLTANAQKGIKITTNEHEVFVSAPKIRLVAEDGSYLELGGGITLGTNGDIKLLSASHQWGGPSTAQAAKSGFGNQPTDQRFKLHYPGEDGDLQAAANKRFRITLDDGRVIEGKTDASGLTDLVKDDAMRIAKIDYLKPKL
;
A
#
# COMPACT_ATOMS: atom_id res chain seq x y z
N MET A 1 29.28 -16.77 -19.50
CA MET A 1 30.35 -16.27 -18.59
C MET A 1 30.31 -17.11 -17.32
N ARG A 2 31.42 -17.68 -16.89
CA ARG A 2 31.59 -18.39 -15.61
C ARG A 2 32.78 -17.77 -14.89
N THR A 3 32.61 -17.45 -13.61
CA THR A 3 33.66 -16.91 -12.75
C THR A 3 33.41 -17.33 -11.31
N ASP A 4 34.45 -17.59 -10.55
CA ASP A 4 34.41 -17.87 -9.11
C ASP A 4 34.58 -16.55 -8.30
N ALA A 5 34.81 -15.42 -8.98
CA ALA A 5 34.85 -14.09 -8.43
C ALA A 5 33.58 -13.27 -8.84
N ALA A 6 33.54 -12.04 -8.45
CA ALA A 6 32.44 -11.14 -8.79
C ALA A 6 32.43 -10.79 -10.29
N ALA A 7 31.26 -10.61 -10.87
CA ALA A 7 31.06 -10.10 -12.22
C ALA A 7 30.11 -8.88 -12.21
N ALA A 8 30.39 -7.89 -13.06
CA ALA A 8 29.55 -6.73 -13.25
C ALA A 8 29.24 -6.53 -14.73
N LEU A 9 27.95 -6.33 -15.06
CA LEU A 9 27.48 -5.89 -16.37
C LEU A 9 26.95 -4.47 -16.23
N ARG A 10 27.47 -3.53 -17.03
CA ARG A 10 27.09 -2.12 -16.99
C ARG A 10 26.87 -1.60 -18.39
N ALA A 11 25.72 -0.91 -18.61
CA ALA A 11 25.41 -0.26 -19.86
C ALA A 11 24.81 1.13 -19.56
N ALA A 12 25.46 2.18 -20.03
CA ALA A 12 25.08 3.56 -19.72
C ALA A 12 23.73 3.97 -20.34
N GLN A 13 23.36 3.40 -21.48
CA GLN A 13 22.13 3.75 -22.20
C GLN A 13 20.97 2.79 -21.96
N GLY A 14 21.19 1.68 -21.24
CA GLY A 14 20.18 0.69 -20.90
C GLY A 14 20.61 -0.74 -21.18
N MET A 15 19.86 -1.70 -20.65
CA MET A 15 20.17 -3.14 -20.78
C MET A 15 18.89 -3.92 -21.05
N LEU A 16 18.90 -4.78 -22.05
CA LEU A 16 17.85 -5.71 -22.37
C LEU A 16 18.35 -7.16 -22.19
N LEU A 17 17.70 -7.92 -21.31
CA LEU A 17 17.90 -9.36 -21.15
C LEU A 17 16.61 -10.06 -21.56
N THR A 18 16.67 -10.90 -22.60
CA THR A 18 15.47 -11.52 -23.16
C THR A 18 15.74 -12.94 -23.66
N THR A 19 14.69 -13.77 -23.64
CA THR A 19 14.68 -15.10 -24.25
C THR A 19 13.94 -15.13 -25.59
N TYR A 20 13.45 -13.98 -26.07
CA TYR A 20 12.87 -13.88 -27.42
C TYR A 20 13.97 -13.97 -28.47
N ALA A 21 13.98 -15.05 -29.22
CA ALA A 21 14.97 -15.28 -30.26
C ALA A 21 14.70 -14.41 -31.50
N ARG A 22 15.77 -13.91 -32.11
CA ARG A 22 15.75 -13.31 -33.45
C ARG A 22 16.39 -14.26 -34.44
N THR A 23 15.55 -15.10 -35.05
CA THR A 23 15.98 -15.98 -36.15
C THR A 23 16.05 -15.15 -37.42
N GLN A 24 17.18 -15.19 -38.16
CA GLN A 24 17.40 -14.38 -39.37
C GLN A 24 17.56 -12.87 -39.12
N ALA A 25 18.20 -12.48 -38.08
CA ALA A 25 18.64 -11.15 -37.69
C ALA A 25 18.45 -9.98 -38.69
N SER A 26 17.23 -9.75 -39.12
CA SER A 26 16.82 -8.55 -39.84
C SER A 26 16.19 -7.60 -38.82
N GLY A 27 16.87 -6.53 -38.46
CA GLY A 27 16.37 -5.56 -37.48
C GLY A 27 17.47 -5.10 -36.52
N GLY A 28 17.14 -4.14 -35.67
CA GLY A 28 18.06 -3.61 -34.68
C GLY A 28 18.34 -4.64 -33.55
N GLN A 29 19.56 -4.61 -33.02
CA GLN A 29 20.00 -5.52 -31.95
C GLN A 29 19.13 -5.39 -30.67
N LEU A 30 18.51 -4.24 -30.44
CA LEU A 30 17.64 -3.93 -29.29
C LEU A 30 16.14 -3.93 -29.67
N ASP A 31 15.75 -4.68 -30.71
CA ASP A 31 14.35 -4.90 -31.04
C ASP A 31 13.62 -5.56 -29.87
N ARG A 32 12.49 -4.98 -29.48
CA ARG A 32 11.76 -5.26 -28.24
C ARG A 32 10.24 -5.13 -28.37
N ASP A 33 9.71 -5.22 -29.56
CA ASP A 33 8.29 -4.98 -29.83
C ASP A 33 7.37 -5.86 -28.98
N GLU A 34 7.78 -7.09 -28.67
CA GLU A 34 7.03 -7.98 -27.79
C GLU A 34 6.92 -7.43 -26.36
N LEU A 35 8.01 -6.88 -25.84
CA LEU A 35 8.02 -6.31 -24.49
C LEU A 35 7.20 -5.00 -24.45
N ILE A 36 7.29 -4.18 -25.48
CA ILE A 36 6.47 -2.96 -25.61
C ILE A 36 4.98 -3.31 -25.65
N ARG A 37 4.60 -4.35 -26.38
CA ARG A 37 3.22 -4.83 -26.42
C ARG A 37 2.75 -5.32 -25.05
N LEU A 38 3.54 -6.15 -24.37
CA LEU A 38 3.22 -6.67 -23.03
C LEU A 38 3.10 -5.54 -21.98
N LEU A 39 3.96 -4.52 -22.04
CA LEU A 39 3.86 -3.33 -21.18
C LEU A 39 2.58 -2.54 -21.48
N GLY A 40 2.17 -2.44 -22.74
CA GLY A 40 0.91 -1.82 -23.12
C GLY A 40 -0.30 -2.58 -22.55
N GLU A 41 -0.34 -3.90 -22.71
CA GLU A 41 -1.40 -4.75 -22.14
C GLU A 41 -1.46 -4.65 -20.59
N CYS A 42 -0.31 -4.59 -19.93
CA CYS A 42 -0.23 -4.37 -18.49
C CYS A 42 -0.83 -3.03 -18.08
N ALA A 43 -0.45 -1.94 -18.74
CA ALA A 43 -0.93 -0.60 -18.44
C ALA A 43 -2.46 -0.47 -18.70
N GLU A 44 -2.97 -1.05 -19.76
CA GLU A 44 -4.42 -1.06 -20.06
C GLU A 44 -5.21 -1.83 -19.00
N LEU A 45 -4.74 -3.00 -18.57
CA LEU A 45 -5.40 -3.77 -17.51
C LEU A 45 -5.40 -2.99 -16.18
N PHE A 46 -4.27 -2.41 -15.82
CA PHE A 46 -4.12 -1.63 -14.60
C PHE A 46 -5.06 -0.42 -14.61
N LYS A 47 -5.10 0.31 -15.72
CA LYS A 47 -6.00 1.45 -15.91
C LYS A 47 -7.47 1.03 -15.84
N ALA A 48 -7.86 -0.01 -16.57
CA ALA A 48 -9.25 -0.46 -16.63
C ALA A 48 -9.79 -0.89 -15.25
N LEU A 49 -8.97 -1.60 -14.44
CA LEU A 49 -9.35 -1.99 -13.09
C LEU A 49 -9.41 -0.78 -12.14
N GLY A 50 -8.47 0.16 -12.26
CA GLY A 50 -8.46 1.39 -11.47
C GLY A 50 -9.62 2.32 -11.79
N ASP A 51 -9.92 2.54 -13.07
CA ASP A 51 -11.07 3.35 -13.48
C ASP A 51 -12.39 2.74 -12.97
N TYR A 52 -12.53 1.42 -13.06
CA TYR A 52 -13.69 0.72 -12.53
C TYR A 52 -13.81 0.90 -11.00
N ALA A 53 -12.71 0.75 -10.25
CA ALA A 53 -12.71 0.99 -8.81
C ALA A 53 -13.13 2.44 -8.49
N GLY A 54 -12.59 3.44 -9.21
CA GLY A 54 -12.94 4.85 -9.04
C GLY A 54 -14.42 5.15 -9.28
N GLN A 55 -15.03 4.52 -10.29
CA GLN A 55 -16.48 4.67 -10.57
C GLN A 55 -17.37 4.08 -9.46
N HIS A 56 -16.84 3.16 -8.65
CA HIS A 56 -17.56 2.49 -7.57
C HIS A 56 -17.12 2.90 -6.17
N GLY A 57 -16.61 4.13 -6.02
CA GLY A 57 -16.23 4.71 -4.72
C GLY A 57 -14.86 4.27 -4.20
N GLY A 58 -14.08 3.56 -5.01
CA GLY A 58 -12.68 3.28 -4.74
C GLY A 58 -11.77 4.39 -5.27
N GLN A 59 -10.46 4.16 -5.23
CA GLN A 59 -9.46 5.05 -5.82
C GLN A 59 -9.11 4.60 -7.24
N ALA A 60 -9.00 5.54 -8.15
CA ALA A 60 -8.45 5.27 -9.48
C ALA A 60 -6.96 4.91 -9.39
N ALA A 61 -6.47 4.13 -10.36
CA ALA A 61 -5.06 3.80 -10.43
C ALA A 61 -4.23 5.01 -10.89
N ASP A 62 -3.07 5.23 -10.26
CA ASP A 62 -2.04 6.14 -10.79
C ASP A 62 -1.23 5.41 -11.85
N THR A 63 -1.38 5.84 -13.10
CA THR A 63 -0.70 5.23 -14.26
C THR A 63 0.52 6.03 -14.74
N ALA A 64 0.86 7.15 -14.10
CA ALA A 64 1.90 8.06 -14.56
C ALA A 64 3.28 7.38 -14.63
N GLY A 65 3.64 6.60 -13.60
CA GLY A 65 4.89 5.85 -13.55
C GLY A 65 5.01 4.81 -14.68
N GLN A 66 3.97 4.05 -14.95
CA GLN A 66 3.94 3.04 -16.02
C GLN A 66 4.05 3.69 -17.41
N HIS A 67 3.35 4.80 -17.65
CA HIS A 67 3.47 5.55 -18.90
C HIS A 67 4.88 6.12 -19.09
N ALA A 68 5.51 6.62 -18.04
CA ALA A 68 6.89 7.13 -18.10
C ALA A 68 7.90 6.03 -18.47
N VAL A 69 7.79 4.85 -17.86
CA VAL A 69 8.62 3.67 -18.19
C VAL A 69 8.38 3.21 -19.62
N ALA A 70 7.12 3.06 -20.06
CA ALA A 70 6.79 2.66 -21.41
C ALA A 70 7.28 3.66 -22.45
N ALA A 71 7.16 4.97 -22.19
CA ALA A 71 7.66 6.01 -23.07
C ALA A 71 9.20 6.00 -23.16
N ALA A 72 9.91 5.82 -22.03
CA ALA A 72 11.35 5.69 -22.02
C ALA A 72 11.82 4.45 -22.82
N PHE A 73 11.11 3.32 -22.67
CA PHE A 73 11.44 2.10 -23.38
C PHE A 73 11.18 2.20 -24.89
N LYS A 74 10.13 2.89 -25.32
CA LYS A 74 9.86 3.16 -26.75
C LYS A 74 10.93 4.05 -27.39
N ARG A 75 11.53 4.97 -26.66
CA ARG A 75 12.55 5.91 -27.17
C ARG A 75 13.94 5.32 -27.30
N TRP A 76 14.19 4.12 -26.78
CA TRP A 76 15.49 3.48 -27.01
C TRP A 76 15.75 3.33 -28.51
N ALA A 77 16.97 3.64 -28.93
CA ALA A 77 17.40 3.31 -30.28
C ALA A 77 17.29 1.80 -30.50
N PRO A 78 16.90 1.34 -31.71
CA PRO A 78 16.80 -0.08 -32.03
C PRO A 78 18.15 -0.83 -31.99
N GLY A 79 19.24 -0.13 -31.73
CA GLY A 79 20.62 -0.63 -31.85
C GLY A 79 21.15 -0.43 -33.28
N THR A 80 22.47 -0.43 -33.41
CA THR A 80 23.11 -0.35 -34.73
C THR A 80 22.85 -1.64 -35.50
N GLY A 81 22.01 -1.56 -36.52
CA GLY A 81 22.13 -2.46 -37.67
C GLY A 81 23.43 -2.16 -38.40
N THR A 82 23.77 -2.96 -39.39
CA THR A 82 24.97 -2.83 -40.25
C THR A 82 25.15 -1.46 -40.93
N ASP A 83 24.18 -0.56 -40.81
CA ASP A 83 24.09 0.69 -41.55
C ASP A 83 24.43 1.95 -40.75
N GLY A 84 24.99 1.81 -39.53
CA GLY A 84 25.57 2.93 -38.78
C GLY A 84 24.64 4.13 -38.52
N ALA A 85 23.31 3.93 -38.56
CA ALA A 85 22.37 4.99 -38.29
C ALA A 85 22.47 5.42 -36.82
N ASP A 86 22.78 6.68 -36.64
CA ASP A 86 22.99 7.35 -35.36
C ASP A 86 21.81 7.09 -34.40
N ALA A 87 22.18 6.70 -33.18
CA ALA A 87 21.26 6.79 -32.06
C ALA A 87 20.78 8.23 -31.94
N PRO A 88 19.48 8.50 -31.72
CA PRO A 88 19.03 9.83 -31.46
C PRO A 88 19.83 10.40 -30.27
N SER A 89 20.57 11.43 -30.51
CA SER A 89 21.39 12.14 -29.52
C SER A 89 20.56 12.99 -28.56
N ASP A 90 19.26 12.70 -28.46
CA ASP A 90 18.35 13.29 -27.50
C ASP A 90 18.69 12.75 -26.12
N GLY A 91 19.38 13.59 -25.30
CA GLY A 91 19.73 13.31 -23.91
C GLY A 91 18.55 13.02 -22.98
N ALA A 92 17.36 12.81 -23.52
CA ALA A 92 16.12 12.43 -22.86
C ALA A 92 15.88 10.92 -22.80
N ALA A 93 16.70 10.08 -23.45
CA ALA A 93 16.59 8.62 -23.33
C ALA A 93 17.05 8.19 -21.94
N ARG A 94 16.11 7.94 -21.04
CA ARG A 94 16.42 7.43 -19.70
C ARG A 94 16.91 5.98 -19.82
N ALA A 95 18.08 5.70 -19.26
CA ALA A 95 18.62 4.36 -19.17
C ALA A 95 17.70 3.52 -18.30
N LEU A 96 17.24 2.37 -18.78
CA LEU A 96 16.46 1.41 -18.01
C LEU A 96 17.01 -0.02 -18.20
N MET A 97 16.65 -0.92 -17.31
CA MET A 97 16.96 -2.33 -17.41
C MET A 97 15.65 -3.09 -17.62
N ALA A 98 15.56 -3.86 -18.69
CA ALA A 98 14.40 -4.66 -19.03
C ALA A 98 14.72 -6.15 -19.03
N PHE A 99 13.83 -6.94 -18.45
CA PHE A 99 13.87 -8.40 -18.46
C PHE A 99 12.63 -8.91 -19.15
N GLY A 100 12.78 -9.74 -20.15
CA GLY A 100 11.67 -10.34 -20.88
C GLY A 100 11.90 -11.83 -21.11
N ALA A 101 10.92 -12.66 -20.74
CA ALA A 101 10.99 -14.09 -20.91
C ALA A 101 9.70 -14.62 -21.57
N GLN A 102 9.87 -15.46 -22.60
CA GLN A 102 8.76 -16.03 -23.37
C GLN A 102 7.94 -17.03 -22.54
N ALA A 103 8.60 -17.87 -21.74
CA ALA A 103 7.94 -18.95 -21.00
C ALA A 103 7.74 -18.65 -19.51
N GLY A 104 8.48 -17.69 -18.95
CA GLY A 104 8.39 -17.33 -17.55
C GLY A 104 9.69 -16.81 -16.98
N SER A 105 9.62 -16.15 -15.83
CA SER A 105 10.75 -15.59 -15.09
C SER A 105 10.73 -16.09 -13.66
N VAL A 106 11.89 -16.47 -13.11
CA VAL A 106 12.04 -16.99 -11.75
C VAL A 106 13.10 -16.20 -11.02
N ASN A 107 12.77 -15.73 -9.81
CA ASN A 107 13.71 -15.08 -8.91
C ASN A 107 13.62 -15.75 -7.54
N VAL A 108 14.62 -16.51 -7.14
CA VAL A 108 14.64 -17.29 -5.90
C VAL A 108 15.94 -17.08 -5.14
N THR A 109 15.85 -17.08 -3.82
CA THR A 109 17.00 -17.02 -2.92
C THR A 109 16.70 -17.79 -1.64
N PRO A 110 17.67 -18.53 -1.06
CA PRO A 110 17.49 -19.15 0.26
C PRO A 110 17.56 -18.17 1.42
N LYS A 111 17.82 -16.90 1.15
CA LYS A 111 17.94 -15.81 2.12
C LYS A 111 16.92 -14.73 1.83
N THR A 112 17.20 -13.50 2.15
CA THR A 112 16.32 -12.35 1.98
C THR A 112 16.30 -11.86 0.53
N HIS A 113 15.12 -11.60 0.00
CA HIS A 113 14.90 -10.87 -1.24
C HIS A 113 14.31 -9.49 -0.92
N VAL A 114 14.92 -8.42 -1.45
CA VAL A 114 14.48 -7.03 -1.23
C VAL A 114 14.11 -6.41 -2.56
N THR A 115 12.91 -5.83 -2.65
CA THR A 115 12.50 -4.99 -3.76
C THR A 115 12.20 -3.59 -3.23
N TYR A 116 12.85 -2.58 -3.80
CA TYR A 116 12.69 -1.18 -3.44
C TYR A 116 12.61 -0.32 -4.69
N ALA A 117 11.70 0.64 -4.71
CA ALA A 117 11.62 1.70 -5.71
C ALA A 117 11.50 3.06 -5.01
N GLY A 118 12.13 4.09 -5.57
CA GLY A 118 12.02 5.47 -5.06
C GLY A 118 10.66 6.11 -5.35
N GLU A 119 9.89 5.54 -6.27
CA GLU A 119 8.55 6.00 -6.65
C GLU A 119 7.54 4.86 -6.42
N ASN A 120 7.23 4.05 -7.42
CA ASN A 120 6.17 3.05 -7.37
C ASN A 120 6.71 1.64 -7.59
N ILE A 121 6.04 0.65 -7.00
CA ILE A 121 6.16 -0.78 -7.36
C ILE A 121 4.79 -1.24 -7.83
N ASP A 122 4.63 -1.42 -9.15
CA ASP A 122 3.40 -1.88 -9.77
C ASP A 122 3.50 -3.37 -10.09
N GLN A 123 2.60 -4.16 -9.48
CA GLN A 123 2.48 -5.59 -9.75
C GLN A 123 1.13 -5.90 -10.37
N VAL A 124 1.13 -6.34 -11.62
CA VAL A 124 -0.08 -6.60 -12.40
C VAL A 124 -0.06 -8.01 -12.95
N ALA A 125 -1.13 -8.76 -12.77
CA ALA A 125 -1.30 -10.09 -13.33
C ALA A 125 -2.65 -10.20 -14.05
N GLN A 126 -2.68 -10.78 -15.23
CA GLN A 126 -3.95 -10.98 -15.97
C GLN A 126 -4.86 -12.00 -15.29
N GLN A 127 -4.32 -12.93 -14.53
CA GLN A 127 -5.11 -13.97 -13.85
C GLN A 127 -5.03 -13.81 -12.33
N HIS A 128 -3.93 -14.19 -11.71
CA HIS A 128 -3.82 -14.29 -10.25
C HIS A 128 -2.54 -13.61 -9.76
N LEU A 129 -2.68 -12.78 -8.74
CA LEU A 129 -1.59 -12.32 -7.90
C LEU A 129 -1.74 -13.00 -6.54
N GLN A 130 -0.77 -13.85 -6.15
CA GLN A 130 -0.80 -14.61 -4.92
C GLN A 130 0.33 -14.16 -4.00
N LEU A 131 -0.03 -13.70 -2.79
CA LEU A 131 0.90 -13.30 -1.75
C LEU A 131 0.72 -14.25 -0.56
N MET A 132 1.71 -15.08 -0.29
CA MET A 132 1.67 -16.07 0.78
C MET A 132 2.91 -15.97 1.67
N SER A 133 2.74 -16.14 2.96
CA SER A 133 3.83 -16.14 3.94
C SER A 133 3.65 -17.27 4.93
N GLY A 134 4.73 -17.98 5.26
CA GLY A 134 4.72 -19.03 6.26
C GLY A 134 4.53 -18.55 7.71
N GLN A 135 4.68 -17.25 7.97
CA GLN A 135 4.50 -16.68 9.30
C GLN A 135 3.60 -15.44 9.27
N ARG A 136 4.04 -14.32 8.72
CA ARG A 136 3.34 -13.05 8.77
C ARG A 136 3.36 -12.36 7.42
N LEU A 137 2.23 -11.82 7.03
CA LEU A 137 2.10 -10.86 5.94
C LEU A 137 1.77 -9.49 6.54
N ASN A 138 2.70 -8.54 6.48
CA ASN A 138 2.50 -7.17 6.93
C ASN A 138 2.25 -6.26 5.74
N ALA A 139 1.13 -5.56 5.73
CA ALA A 139 0.84 -4.51 4.76
C ALA A 139 0.57 -3.21 5.51
N THR A 140 1.43 -2.20 5.29
CA THR A 140 1.35 -0.90 5.96
C THR A 140 1.48 0.20 4.93
N ALA A 141 0.59 1.18 4.98
CA ALA A 141 0.60 2.34 4.10
C ALA A 141 0.62 3.63 4.94
N GLY A 142 1.37 4.64 4.50
CA GLY A 142 1.46 5.93 5.19
C GLY A 142 0.21 6.78 5.06
N GLN A 143 -0.59 6.60 4.01
CA GLN A 143 -1.79 7.41 3.76
C GLN A 143 -3.06 6.58 3.74
N GLY A 144 -3.14 5.53 2.94
CA GLY A 144 -4.37 4.75 2.80
C GLY A 144 -4.12 3.36 2.23
N MET A 145 -5.07 2.47 2.46
CA MET A 145 -5.10 1.13 1.90
C MET A 145 -6.49 0.86 1.33
N GLN A 146 -6.55 0.36 0.11
CA GLN A 146 -7.80 -0.01 -0.54
C GLN A 146 -7.78 -1.49 -0.92
N LEU A 147 -8.87 -2.18 -0.62
CA LEU A 147 -9.17 -3.52 -1.13
C LEU A 147 -10.47 -3.43 -1.93
N PHE A 148 -10.41 -3.68 -3.23
CA PHE A 148 -11.56 -3.64 -4.11
C PHE A 148 -11.67 -4.93 -4.92
N ALA A 149 -12.84 -5.57 -4.91
CA ALA A 149 -13.13 -6.75 -5.71
C ALA A 149 -14.35 -6.49 -6.59
N ARG A 150 -14.19 -6.62 -7.90
CA ARG A 150 -15.28 -6.39 -8.87
C ARG A 150 -16.37 -7.48 -8.83
N GLY A 151 -15.99 -8.71 -8.56
CA GLY A 151 -16.86 -9.88 -8.73
C GLY A 151 -17.09 -10.64 -7.42
N ALA A 152 -16.34 -11.68 -7.15
CA ALA A 152 -16.57 -12.68 -6.10
C ALA A 152 -16.51 -12.16 -4.65
N GLY A 153 -16.24 -10.86 -4.44
CA GLY A 153 -16.25 -10.23 -3.12
C GLY A 153 -14.88 -10.28 -2.43
N VAL A 154 -14.89 -9.82 -1.16
CA VAL A 154 -13.71 -9.80 -0.28
C VAL A 154 -14.02 -10.69 0.92
N GLN A 155 -13.12 -11.61 1.25
CA GLN A 155 -13.19 -12.45 2.42
C GLN A 155 -12.04 -12.13 3.36
N ALA A 156 -12.35 -11.91 4.64
CA ALA A 156 -11.37 -11.78 5.70
C ALA A 156 -11.72 -12.79 6.82
N VAL A 157 -10.86 -13.77 7.03
CA VAL A 157 -11.11 -14.88 7.96
C VAL A 157 -9.90 -15.04 8.87
N ALA A 158 -10.11 -15.05 10.18
CA ALA A 158 -9.16 -15.52 11.16
C ALA A 158 -9.50 -16.96 11.52
N GLY A 159 -8.63 -17.93 11.20
CA GLY A 159 -8.84 -19.34 11.50
C GLY A 159 -8.77 -19.61 12.99
N GLU A 160 -7.82 -18.97 13.67
CA GLU A 160 -7.66 -18.99 15.13
C GLU A 160 -7.30 -17.58 15.61
N GLY A 161 -7.71 -17.26 16.84
CA GLY A 161 -7.44 -15.95 17.44
C GLY A 161 -8.43 -14.85 17.00
N PRO A 162 -8.30 -13.65 17.58
CA PRO A 162 -9.24 -12.57 17.37
C PRO A 162 -9.03 -11.88 16.02
N MET A 163 -10.11 -11.39 15.44
CA MET A 163 -10.12 -10.43 14.33
C MET A 163 -10.46 -9.04 14.86
N LEU A 164 -9.55 -8.06 14.69
CA LEU A 164 -9.76 -6.68 15.11
C LEU A 164 -10.00 -5.78 13.91
N LEU A 165 -11.14 -5.07 13.89
CA LEU A 165 -11.45 -3.96 12.98
C LEU A 165 -11.59 -2.69 13.82
N GLN A 166 -10.69 -1.73 13.65
CA GLN A 166 -10.63 -0.56 14.50
C GLN A 166 -10.33 0.71 13.70
N ALA A 167 -11.15 1.75 13.90
CA ALA A 167 -10.86 3.11 13.47
C ALA A 167 -10.54 3.95 14.72
N GLN A 168 -9.26 4.32 14.90
CA GLN A 168 -8.82 4.97 16.15
C GLN A 168 -9.29 6.41 16.29
N ALA A 169 -9.26 7.18 15.22
CA ALA A 169 -9.62 8.60 15.23
C ALA A 169 -10.78 8.94 14.28
N GLY A 170 -11.34 7.94 13.59
CA GLY A 170 -12.40 8.13 12.62
C GLY A 170 -13.60 7.24 12.87
N THR A 171 -14.45 7.10 11.87
CA THR A 171 -15.68 6.30 11.90
C THR A 171 -15.46 4.96 11.21
N LEU A 172 -15.92 3.88 11.81
CA LEU A 172 -16.10 2.59 11.14
C LEU A 172 -17.50 2.52 10.54
N THR A 173 -17.60 2.44 9.21
CA THR A 173 -18.87 2.36 8.50
C THR A 173 -19.01 1.01 7.81
N ALA A 174 -20.14 0.34 7.99
CA ALA A 174 -20.49 -0.89 7.31
C ALA A 174 -21.83 -0.73 6.60
N ASN A 175 -21.82 -0.78 5.25
CA ASN A 175 -23.02 -0.64 4.43
C ASN A 175 -23.19 -1.88 3.55
N ALA A 176 -24.42 -2.35 3.39
CA ALA A 176 -24.76 -3.43 2.47
C ALA A 176 -26.12 -3.16 1.81
N GLN A 177 -26.21 -3.38 0.51
CA GLN A 177 -27.47 -3.21 -0.22
C GLN A 177 -28.52 -4.26 0.20
N LYS A 178 -28.12 -5.50 0.52
CA LYS A 178 -29.05 -6.60 0.80
C LYS A 178 -29.22 -6.89 2.28
N GLY A 179 -28.23 -6.66 3.11
CA GLY A 179 -28.31 -6.93 4.54
C GLY A 179 -26.97 -7.12 5.22
N ILE A 180 -26.97 -6.90 6.54
CA ILE A 180 -25.82 -7.14 7.43
C ILE A 180 -26.28 -8.20 8.45
N LYS A 181 -25.48 -9.25 8.62
CA LYS A 181 -25.72 -10.31 9.61
C LYS A 181 -24.57 -10.32 10.61
N ILE A 182 -24.90 -10.18 11.90
CA ILE A 182 -23.97 -10.26 13.01
C ILE A 182 -24.43 -11.38 13.93
N THR A 183 -23.61 -12.42 14.13
CA THR A 183 -23.96 -13.59 14.94
C THR A 183 -22.77 -14.07 15.75
N THR A 184 -23.05 -14.63 16.92
CA THR A 184 -22.11 -15.40 17.73
C THR A 184 -22.80 -16.69 18.18
N ASN A 185 -22.04 -17.76 18.37
CA ASN A 185 -22.62 -19.07 18.76
C ASN A 185 -22.52 -19.33 20.26
N GLU A 186 -21.50 -18.80 20.94
CA GLU A 186 -21.20 -19.19 22.34
C GLU A 186 -21.41 -18.04 23.33
N HIS A 187 -21.20 -16.80 22.89
CA HIS A 187 -21.29 -15.62 23.76
C HIS A 187 -22.30 -14.61 23.23
N GLU A 188 -22.27 -13.43 23.73
CA GLU A 188 -23.17 -12.34 23.39
C GLU A 188 -22.64 -11.44 22.26
N VAL A 189 -23.52 -10.76 21.56
CA VAL A 189 -23.19 -9.58 20.75
C VAL A 189 -23.29 -8.36 21.67
N PHE A 190 -22.14 -7.85 22.10
CA PHE A 190 -22.05 -6.73 23.00
C PHE A 190 -21.95 -5.41 22.21
N VAL A 191 -22.90 -4.49 22.41
CA VAL A 191 -22.91 -3.17 21.78
C VAL A 191 -22.89 -2.11 22.88
N SER A 192 -21.86 -1.26 22.91
CA SER A 192 -21.72 -0.20 23.89
C SER A 192 -21.38 1.14 23.21
N ALA A 193 -22.15 2.18 23.52
CA ALA A 193 -21.92 3.53 23.06
C ALA A 193 -22.60 4.53 24.03
N PRO A 194 -22.21 5.81 24.04
CA PRO A 194 -22.95 6.84 24.78
C PRO A 194 -24.43 6.93 24.39
N LYS A 195 -24.75 6.63 23.14
CA LYS A 195 -26.11 6.52 22.60
C LYS A 195 -26.17 5.42 21.54
N ILE A 196 -27.20 4.57 21.60
CA ILE A 196 -27.50 3.52 20.63
C ILE A 196 -28.87 3.82 20.03
N ARG A 197 -28.97 3.84 18.71
CA ARG A 197 -30.22 3.99 17.98
C ARG A 197 -30.39 2.89 16.96
N LEU A 198 -31.51 2.21 16.99
CA LEU A 198 -31.96 1.29 15.94
C LEU A 198 -33.18 1.93 15.31
N VAL A 199 -33.14 2.20 14.01
CA VAL A 199 -34.21 2.89 13.28
C VAL A 199 -34.61 2.05 12.08
N ALA A 200 -35.92 1.78 11.95
CA ALA A 200 -36.51 1.14 10.80
C ALA A 200 -36.90 2.15 9.70
N GLU A 201 -37.17 1.69 8.49
CA GLU A 201 -37.51 2.54 7.34
C GLU A 201 -38.80 3.36 7.54
N ASP A 202 -39.78 2.80 8.28
CA ASP A 202 -41.04 3.49 8.63
C ASP A 202 -40.88 4.55 9.75
N GLY A 203 -39.65 4.79 10.22
CA GLY A 203 -39.36 5.72 11.29
C GLY A 203 -39.53 5.16 12.70
N SER A 204 -39.97 3.91 12.87
CA SER A 204 -39.96 3.24 14.18
C SER A 204 -38.56 3.07 14.73
N TYR A 205 -38.35 3.31 16.03
CA TYR A 205 -37.00 3.27 16.60
C TYR A 205 -36.96 2.77 18.05
N LEU A 206 -35.82 2.24 18.42
CA LEU A 206 -35.36 2.02 19.78
C LEU A 206 -34.12 2.89 20.05
N GLU A 207 -34.19 3.71 21.11
CA GLU A 207 -33.06 4.53 21.55
C GLU A 207 -32.67 4.19 22.99
N LEU A 208 -31.37 4.00 23.23
CA LEU A 208 -30.75 3.82 24.53
C LEU A 208 -29.76 4.95 24.75
N GLY A 209 -29.82 5.60 25.92
CA GLY A 209 -28.96 6.72 26.31
C GLY A 209 -29.79 7.87 26.89
N GLY A 210 -29.60 8.12 28.21
CA GLY A 210 -30.49 9.01 28.95
C GLY A 210 -31.85 8.40 29.32
N GLY A 211 -32.04 7.10 29.08
CA GLY A 211 -33.24 6.32 29.27
C GLY A 211 -33.44 5.33 28.13
N ILE A 212 -34.59 4.66 28.08
CA ILE A 212 -35.02 3.75 27.00
C ILE A 212 -36.26 4.36 26.36
N THR A 213 -36.19 4.63 25.06
CA THR A 213 -37.35 5.16 24.30
C THR A 213 -37.70 4.21 23.17
N LEU A 214 -38.97 3.84 23.10
CA LEU A 214 -39.58 3.15 21.96
C LEU A 214 -40.51 4.14 21.27
N GLY A 215 -40.29 4.45 20.00
CA GLY A 215 -41.09 5.40 19.22
C GLY A 215 -41.60 4.73 17.95
N THR A 216 -42.93 4.84 17.70
CA THR A 216 -43.57 4.34 16.49
C THR A 216 -44.90 5.09 16.28
N ASN A 217 -45.34 5.20 15.01
CA ASN A 217 -46.67 5.62 14.65
C ASN A 217 -47.69 4.46 14.61
N GLY A 218 -47.20 3.21 14.77
CA GLY A 218 -48.01 2.01 14.80
C GLY A 218 -48.20 1.45 16.22
N ASP A 219 -48.58 0.17 16.32
CA ASP A 219 -48.78 -0.51 17.58
C ASP A 219 -47.48 -1.02 18.19
N ILE A 220 -47.35 -1.01 19.51
CA ILE A 220 -46.32 -1.73 20.26
C ILE A 220 -46.94 -3.00 20.82
N LYS A 221 -46.50 -4.18 20.36
CA LYS A 221 -46.94 -5.50 20.84
C LYS A 221 -45.90 -6.14 21.72
N LEU A 222 -46.20 -6.40 22.98
CA LEU A 222 -45.37 -7.09 23.94
C LEU A 222 -45.96 -8.50 24.15
N LEU A 223 -45.26 -9.52 23.61
CA LEU A 223 -45.67 -10.91 23.68
C LEU A 223 -44.77 -11.67 24.64
N SER A 224 -45.27 -12.05 25.79
CA SER A 224 -44.52 -12.87 26.77
C SER A 224 -45.51 -13.66 27.65
N ALA A 225 -45.00 -14.75 28.26
CA ALA A 225 -45.78 -15.54 29.22
C ALA A 225 -46.12 -14.75 30.49
N SER A 226 -45.29 -13.77 30.88
CA SER A 226 -45.52 -12.87 32.01
C SER A 226 -44.76 -11.57 31.84
N HIS A 227 -45.22 -10.49 32.51
CA HIS A 227 -44.57 -9.20 32.56
C HIS A 227 -44.22 -8.88 34.01
N GLN A 228 -42.99 -8.47 34.27
CA GLN A 228 -42.53 -8.05 35.58
C GLN A 228 -42.00 -6.58 35.50
N TRP A 229 -42.40 -5.76 36.47
CA TRP A 229 -41.87 -4.42 36.64
C TRP A 229 -41.07 -4.40 37.94
N GLY A 230 -39.73 -4.13 37.82
CA GLY A 230 -38.83 -4.06 38.94
C GLY A 230 -38.42 -2.62 39.28
N GLY A 231 -37.64 -2.44 40.36
CA GLY A 231 -37.01 -1.18 40.68
C GLY A 231 -35.88 -0.81 39.74
N PRO A 232 -35.27 0.39 39.89
CA PRO A 232 -34.16 0.83 39.05
C PRO A 232 -32.97 -0.15 39.04
N SER A 233 -32.43 -0.42 37.87
CA SER A 233 -31.23 -1.25 37.67
C SER A 233 -30.41 -0.73 36.49
N THR A 234 -29.11 -0.85 36.57
CA THR A 234 -28.18 -0.44 35.49
C THR A 234 -27.11 -1.51 35.29
N ALA A 235 -26.56 -1.59 34.08
CA ALA A 235 -25.40 -2.37 33.73
C ALA A 235 -24.21 -1.47 33.36
N GLN A 236 -23.00 -1.98 33.57
CA GLN A 236 -21.79 -1.24 33.24
C GLN A 236 -21.49 -1.32 31.74
N ALA A 237 -21.30 -0.15 31.10
CA ALA A 237 -20.83 -0.07 29.73
C ALA A 237 -19.33 -0.38 29.63
N ALA A 238 -18.91 -1.20 28.67
CA ALA A 238 -17.51 -1.36 28.33
C ALA A 238 -17.05 -0.21 27.43
N LYS A 239 -15.83 0.25 27.65
CA LYS A 239 -15.15 1.22 26.81
C LYS A 239 -13.89 0.56 26.21
N SER A 240 -13.75 0.61 24.91
CA SER A 240 -12.50 0.18 24.24
C SER A 240 -11.41 1.23 24.51
N GLY A 241 -10.26 0.76 24.99
CA GLY A 241 -9.06 1.59 25.07
C GLY A 241 -8.44 1.71 23.67
N PHE A 242 -8.52 2.88 23.08
CA PHE A 242 -7.72 3.18 21.89
C PHE A 242 -6.34 3.60 22.35
N GLY A 243 -5.27 2.97 21.82
CA GLY A 243 -3.91 3.39 22.11
C GLY A 243 -3.70 4.79 21.54
N ASN A 244 -3.63 5.79 22.40
CA ASN A 244 -3.16 7.13 22.07
C ASN A 244 -1.62 7.10 21.92
N GLN A 245 -1.12 6.34 20.97
CA GLN A 245 0.28 6.50 20.57
C GLN A 245 0.33 7.70 19.62
N PRO A 246 1.11 8.73 19.97
CA PRO A 246 1.32 9.84 19.04
C PRO A 246 1.90 9.29 17.74
N THR A 247 1.43 9.80 16.63
CA THR A 247 1.98 9.52 15.28
C THR A 247 3.31 10.25 15.06
N ASP A 248 3.91 10.73 16.12
CA ASP A 248 5.19 11.41 16.14
C ASP A 248 6.30 10.49 15.61
N GLN A 249 7.09 11.01 14.71
CA GLN A 249 8.19 10.28 14.07
C GLN A 249 9.54 10.81 14.54
N ARG A 250 10.46 9.88 14.82
CA ARG A 250 11.87 10.20 15.08
C ARG A 250 12.73 9.28 14.21
N PHE A 251 13.65 9.86 13.49
CA PHE A 251 14.50 9.14 12.56
C PHE A 251 15.87 8.91 13.16
N LYS A 252 16.39 7.69 13.03
CA LYS A 252 17.77 7.36 13.40
C LYS A 252 18.64 7.34 12.13
N LEU A 253 19.56 8.28 12.05
CA LEU A 253 20.43 8.46 10.88
C LEU A 253 21.75 7.70 11.09
N HIS A 254 22.19 7.05 10.01
CA HIS A 254 23.44 6.29 10.00
C HIS A 254 24.25 6.69 8.77
N TYR A 255 25.55 6.51 8.83
CA TYR A 255 26.44 6.54 7.68
C TYR A 255 27.32 5.28 7.69
N PRO A 256 27.81 4.81 6.51
CA PRO A 256 28.73 3.70 6.46
C PRO A 256 30.06 4.09 7.09
N GLY A 257 30.52 3.30 8.05
CA GLY A 257 31.87 3.40 8.63
C GLY A 257 32.92 2.87 7.64
N GLU A 258 34.19 3.04 7.99
CA GLU A 258 35.33 2.58 7.16
C GLU A 258 35.31 1.06 6.95
N ASP A 259 34.77 0.30 7.89
CA ASP A 259 34.65 -1.16 7.83
C ASP A 259 33.34 -1.64 7.20
N GLY A 260 32.50 -0.72 6.67
CA GLY A 260 31.19 -1.04 6.08
C GLY A 260 30.05 -1.19 7.08
N ASP A 261 30.31 -1.13 8.38
CA ASP A 261 29.27 -1.14 9.40
C ASP A 261 28.53 0.19 9.47
N LEU A 262 27.24 0.14 9.84
CA LEU A 262 26.40 1.34 10.00
C LEU A 262 26.68 2.02 11.34
N GLN A 263 27.32 3.18 11.30
CA GLN A 263 27.57 4.02 12.45
C GLN A 263 26.50 5.09 12.63
N ALA A 264 26.13 5.40 13.88
CA ALA A 264 25.19 6.45 14.19
C ALA A 264 25.72 7.82 13.74
N ALA A 265 24.92 8.58 12.99
CA ALA A 265 25.27 9.91 12.52
C ALA A 265 25.14 10.94 13.66
N ALA A 266 25.99 10.87 14.67
CA ALA A 266 25.95 11.75 15.84
C ALA A 266 26.30 13.19 15.51
N ASN A 267 25.53 14.15 16.04
CA ASN A 267 25.74 15.60 15.89
C ASN A 267 25.82 16.09 14.45
N LYS A 268 25.16 15.40 13.50
CA LYS A 268 25.13 15.77 12.08
C LYS A 268 23.92 16.64 11.77
N ARG A 269 24.14 17.66 10.96
CA ARG A 269 23.04 18.48 10.46
C ARG A 269 22.24 17.70 9.43
N PHE A 270 20.91 17.77 9.56
CA PHE A 270 19.97 17.13 8.65
C PHE A 270 18.90 18.11 8.18
N ARG A 271 18.28 17.77 7.06
CA ARG A 271 17.04 18.36 6.56
C ARG A 271 16.06 17.24 6.28
N ILE A 272 14.89 17.27 6.90
CA ILE A 272 13.76 16.41 6.63
C ILE A 272 12.76 17.18 5.77
N THR A 273 12.43 16.66 4.61
CA THR A 273 11.34 17.17 3.76
C THR A 273 10.20 16.18 3.81
N LEU A 274 9.04 16.62 4.31
CA LEU A 274 7.85 15.79 4.39
C LEU A 274 7.08 15.80 3.06
N ASP A 275 6.19 14.83 2.87
CA ASP A 275 5.34 14.70 1.68
C ASP A 275 4.34 15.85 1.48
N ASP A 276 4.05 16.62 2.53
CA ASP A 276 3.25 17.85 2.47
C ASP A 276 4.07 19.12 2.16
N GLY A 277 5.38 18.97 1.90
CA GLY A 277 6.30 20.06 1.58
C GLY A 277 6.89 20.77 2.79
N ARG A 278 6.54 20.41 4.04
CA ARG A 278 7.21 20.97 5.23
C ARG A 278 8.66 20.53 5.30
N VAL A 279 9.51 21.45 5.72
CA VAL A 279 10.95 21.22 5.88
C VAL A 279 11.35 21.43 7.33
N ILE A 280 12.05 20.46 7.90
CA ILE A 280 12.55 20.46 9.26
C ILE A 280 14.07 20.32 9.21
N GLU A 281 14.79 21.28 9.76
CA GLU A 281 16.26 21.23 9.88
C GLU A 281 16.68 21.14 11.35
N GLY A 282 17.70 20.37 11.60
CA GLY A 282 18.23 20.19 12.96
C GLY A 282 19.59 19.53 12.97
N LYS A 283 19.98 19.08 14.18
CA LYS A 283 21.15 18.22 14.38
C LYS A 283 20.71 16.96 15.10
N THR A 284 21.24 15.83 14.68
CA THR A 284 21.06 14.57 15.39
C THR A 284 21.73 14.64 16.77
N ASP A 285 21.17 13.90 17.71
CA ASP A 285 21.81 13.70 19.03
C ASP A 285 23.03 12.76 18.97
N ALA A 286 23.61 12.42 20.10
CA ALA A 286 24.76 11.53 20.20
C ALA A 286 24.50 10.10 19.70
N SER A 287 23.24 9.66 19.65
CA SER A 287 22.82 8.34 19.15
C SER A 287 22.39 8.37 17.69
N GLY A 288 22.49 9.53 17.02
CA GLY A 288 22.08 9.71 15.63
C GLY A 288 20.57 9.94 15.44
N LEU A 289 19.81 10.22 16.51
CA LEU A 289 18.39 10.50 16.43
C LEU A 289 18.12 11.96 16.07
N THR A 290 17.11 12.20 15.23
CA THR A 290 16.58 13.54 14.92
C THR A 290 15.67 14.03 16.05
N ASP A 291 15.29 15.29 15.98
CA ASP A 291 14.18 15.81 16.76
C ASP A 291 12.86 15.09 16.38
N LEU A 292 11.91 15.14 17.32
CA LEU A 292 10.60 14.53 17.14
C LEU A 292 9.79 15.35 16.13
N VAL A 293 9.38 14.71 15.05
CA VAL A 293 8.42 15.28 14.08
C VAL A 293 7.02 14.97 14.60
N LYS A 294 6.35 15.98 15.13
CA LYS A 294 4.97 15.85 15.63
C LYS A 294 3.98 16.01 14.49
N ASP A 295 3.08 15.05 14.34
CA ASP A 295 2.00 15.12 13.35
C ASP A 295 0.81 14.24 13.77
N ASP A 296 -0.37 14.57 13.24
CA ASP A 296 -1.59 13.78 13.42
C ASP A 296 -1.62 12.53 12.53
N ALA A 297 -0.67 12.40 11.60
CA ALA A 297 -0.51 11.25 10.73
C ALA A 297 0.98 10.96 10.48
N MET A 298 1.31 9.69 10.26
CA MET A 298 2.65 9.30 9.82
C MET A 298 2.92 9.90 8.43
N ARG A 299 4.04 10.65 8.28
CA ARG A 299 4.45 11.30 7.05
C ARG A 299 5.59 10.57 6.36
N ILE A 300 5.57 10.56 5.03
CA ILE A 300 6.71 10.13 4.24
C ILE A 300 7.75 11.24 4.27
N ALA A 301 8.99 10.89 4.60
CA ALA A 301 10.07 11.85 4.78
C ALA A 301 11.25 11.53 3.86
N LYS A 302 11.75 12.54 3.16
CA LYS A 302 13.08 12.54 2.56
C LYS A 302 14.07 13.19 3.52
N ILE A 303 15.19 12.55 3.80
CA ILE A 303 16.20 13.04 4.74
C ILE A 303 17.51 13.28 4.00
N ASP A 304 18.00 14.50 4.04
CA ASP A 304 19.27 14.92 3.45
C ASP A 304 20.25 15.34 4.55
N TYR A 305 21.52 14.92 4.43
CA TYR A 305 22.60 15.44 5.27
C TYR A 305 23.05 16.82 4.78
N LEU A 306 23.14 17.76 5.68
CA LEU A 306 23.62 19.10 5.37
C LEU A 306 25.12 19.22 5.67
N LYS A 307 25.87 19.85 4.75
CA LYS A 307 27.28 20.19 5.00
C LYS A 307 27.40 21.10 6.22
N PRO A 308 28.50 21.05 6.98
CA PRO A 308 28.77 22.05 8.02
C PRO A 308 28.70 23.46 7.41
N LYS A 309 28.05 24.39 8.08
CA LYS A 309 28.24 25.82 7.74
C LYS A 309 29.69 26.15 8.06
N LEU A 310 30.46 26.57 7.05
CA LEU A 310 31.78 27.16 7.22
C LEU A 310 31.69 28.44 8.05
#